data_b101153d93ffbfb58738d0b0139cbd0b
#
_entry.id   b101153d93ffbfb58738d0b0139cbd0b
#
_cell.length_a   1.000
_cell.length_b   1.000
_cell.length_c   1.000
_cell.angle_alpha   90.00
_cell.angle_beta   90.00
_cell.angle_gamma   90.00
#
_symmetry.space_group_name_H-M   'P 1'
#
loop_
_entity.id
_entity.type
_entity.pdbx_description
1 polymer ?
#
loop_
_entity_poly.entity_id
_entity_poly.type
_entity_poly.pdbx_seq_one_letter_code
_entity_poly.pdbx_strand_id
1 'polypeptide(L)'
;MVPKGSSPETYDPVPQQLVSLGDSKAYFRIGYIGFEQVWMDRLTDNTPHIQVFDTSKDVDLIFEEEEIHGDHRHAGGVEPHIWNSTGNALIIARNTYKALCQLDKENEAYYLARYDSLSQRIIQTDSISRETLKEPGATRTFMIYHPALSYFARDYGLKQISIEEGGKEPSPAHLKNLIETCRRDNAHVIFVQQEFDTRNAKLIADELGVDVIPINPLSYDWQEEMINIAKALTK
;
A
#
# COMPACT_ATOMS: atom_id res chain seq x y z
N MET A 1 -9.89 -0.38 -12.30
CA MET A 1 -9.23 -1.28 -13.29
C MET A 1 -8.84 -2.60 -12.63
N VAL A 2 -8.01 -2.59 -11.59
CA VAL A 2 -7.61 -3.82 -10.89
C VAL A 2 -8.78 -4.37 -10.08
N PRO A 3 -9.24 -5.63 -10.31
CA PRO A 3 -10.36 -6.21 -9.58
C PRO A 3 -9.95 -6.63 -8.17
N LYS A 4 -10.96 -6.79 -7.29
CA LYS A 4 -10.76 -7.27 -5.92
C LYS A 4 -10.05 -8.65 -5.94
N GLY A 5 -9.02 -8.80 -5.12
CA GLY A 5 -8.24 -10.04 -4.99
C GLY A 5 -7.12 -10.20 -6.02
N SER A 6 -6.88 -9.18 -6.86
CA SER A 6 -5.73 -9.15 -7.77
C SER A 6 -4.69 -8.16 -7.25
N SER A 7 -3.41 -8.50 -7.45
CA SER A 7 -2.32 -7.58 -7.11
C SER A 7 -2.22 -6.45 -8.14
N PRO A 8 -2.18 -5.18 -7.73
CA PRO A 8 -1.96 -4.06 -8.64
C PRO A 8 -0.57 -4.03 -9.25
N GLU A 9 0.37 -4.82 -8.71
CA GLU A 9 1.76 -4.89 -9.21
C GLU A 9 1.88 -5.75 -10.48
N THR A 10 1.06 -6.79 -10.59
CA THR A 10 1.20 -7.79 -11.65
C THR A 10 -0.06 -7.96 -12.52
N TYR A 11 -1.06 -7.11 -12.32
CA TYR A 11 -2.34 -7.25 -13.03
C TYR A 11 -2.26 -6.83 -14.48
N ASP A 12 -2.79 -7.67 -15.38
CA ASP A 12 -3.03 -7.33 -16.78
C ASP A 12 -4.52 -7.12 -17.05
N PRO A 13 -4.94 -6.00 -17.70
CA PRO A 13 -6.34 -5.73 -17.91
C PRO A 13 -6.94 -6.64 -18.99
N VAL A 14 -8.17 -7.11 -18.75
CA VAL A 14 -8.91 -7.86 -19.75
C VAL A 14 -9.56 -6.91 -20.77
N PRO A 15 -9.85 -7.37 -22.01
CA PRO A 15 -10.38 -6.53 -23.08
C PRO A 15 -11.64 -5.74 -22.69
N GLN A 16 -12.53 -6.34 -21.89
CA GLN A 16 -13.75 -5.67 -21.41
C GLN A 16 -13.47 -4.43 -20.58
N GLN A 17 -12.39 -4.43 -19.80
CA GLN A 17 -11.98 -3.26 -18.99
C GLN A 17 -11.42 -2.14 -19.85
N LEU A 18 -10.75 -2.47 -20.96
CA LEU A 18 -10.29 -1.49 -21.93
C LEU A 18 -11.48 -0.81 -22.62
N VAL A 19 -12.52 -1.57 -22.97
CA VAL A 19 -13.78 -1.02 -23.51
C VAL A 19 -14.44 -0.11 -22.47
N SER A 20 -14.59 -0.54 -21.23
CA SER A 20 -15.19 0.27 -20.16
C SER A 20 -14.39 1.56 -19.87
N LEU A 21 -13.07 1.51 -20.03
CA LEU A 21 -12.24 2.70 -19.95
C LEU A 21 -12.57 3.68 -21.08
N GLY A 22 -12.78 3.18 -22.31
CA GLY A 22 -13.18 3.99 -23.48
C GLY A 22 -14.46 4.81 -23.27
N ASP A 23 -15.37 4.32 -22.41
CA ASP A 23 -16.61 5.01 -22.05
C ASP A 23 -16.45 5.99 -20.88
N SER A 24 -15.25 6.07 -20.29
CA SER A 24 -14.99 6.90 -19.11
C SER A 24 -14.60 8.33 -19.49
N LYS A 25 -14.87 9.28 -18.61
CA LYS A 25 -14.46 10.70 -18.76
C LYS A 25 -13.06 10.98 -18.22
N ALA A 26 -12.64 10.21 -17.21
CA ALA A 26 -11.38 10.43 -16.52
C ALA A 26 -10.78 9.14 -15.96
N TYR A 27 -9.46 9.14 -15.79
CA TYR A 27 -8.70 8.14 -15.07
C TYR A 27 -7.99 8.81 -13.89
N PHE A 28 -8.19 8.30 -12.68
CA PHE A 28 -7.51 8.74 -11.46
C PHE A 28 -6.38 7.76 -11.17
N ARG A 29 -5.15 8.17 -11.41
CA ARG A 29 -3.97 7.32 -11.23
C ARG A 29 -3.39 7.48 -9.84
N ILE A 30 -2.86 6.37 -9.30
CA ILE A 30 -2.01 6.33 -8.11
C ILE A 30 -0.55 6.67 -8.44
N GLY A 31 -0.10 6.35 -9.64
CA GLY A 31 1.15 6.82 -10.21
C GLY A 31 2.27 5.79 -10.26
N TYR A 32 2.39 4.92 -9.27
CA TYR A 32 3.60 4.09 -9.10
C TYR A 32 3.34 2.59 -9.07
N ILE A 33 2.09 2.13 -9.11
CA ILE A 33 1.74 0.71 -9.15
C ILE A 33 2.16 0.08 -10.48
N GLY A 34 2.61 -1.19 -10.44
CA GLY A 34 3.13 -1.90 -11.61
C GLY A 34 2.16 -1.91 -12.79
N PHE A 35 0.85 -2.09 -12.53
CA PHE A 35 -0.19 -1.97 -13.54
C PHE A 35 -0.11 -0.64 -14.32
N GLU A 36 -0.01 0.50 -13.63
CA GLU A 36 0.05 1.81 -14.29
C GLU A 36 1.37 2.03 -15.02
N GLN A 37 2.49 1.55 -14.46
CA GLN A 37 3.79 1.65 -15.10
C GLN A 37 3.83 0.93 -16.46
N VAL A 38 3.15 -0.21 -16.56
CA VAL A 38 3.13 -1.03 -17.78
C VAL A 38 2.09 -0.56 -18.79
N TRP A 39 0.92 -0.13 -18.32
CA TRP A 39 -0.24 0.04 -19.16
C TRP A 39 -0.64 1.48 -19.49
N MET A 40 -0.21 2.50 -18.71
CA MET A 40 -0.73 3.87 -18.86
C MET A 40 -0.56 4.44 -20.27
N ASP A 41 0.59 4.29 -20.90
CA ASP A 41 0.83 4.81 -22.25
C ASP A 41 -0.15 4.20 -23.25
N ARG A 42 -0.32 2.88 -23.20
CA ARG A 42 -1.28 2.16 -24.08
C ARG A 42 -2.73 2.54 -23.81
N LEU A 43 -3.09 2.77 -22.54
CA LEU A 43 -4.43 3.17 -22.14
C LEU A 43 -4.74 4.57 -22.67
N THR A 44 -3.84 5.52 -22.52
CA THR A 44 -4.01 6.90 -23.00
C THR A 44 -4.00 7.01 -24.51
N ASP A 45 -3.13 6.28 -25.20
CA ASP A 45 -3.07 6.25 -26.66
C ASP A 45 -4.38 5.74 -27.28
N ASN A 46 -4.99 4.73 -26.66
CA ASN A 46 -6.26 4.16 -27.14
C ASN A 46 -7.50 4.97 -26.71
N THR A 47 -7.36 5.89 -25.76
CA THR A 47 -8.46 6.70 -25.21
C THR A 47 -8.08 8.18 -25.06
N PRO A 48 -7.74 8.89 -26.17
CA PRO A 48 -7.17 10.24 -26.12
C PRO A 48 -8.11 11.32 -25.54
N HIS A 49 -9.40 11.01 -25.36
CA HIS A 49 -10.40 11.90 -24.78
C HIS A 49 -10.44 11.82 -23.24
N ILE A 50 -9.81 10.82 -22.63
CA ILE A 50 -9.81 10.64 -21.17
C ILE A 50 -8.84 11.63 -20.52
N GLN A 51 -9.33 12.34 -19.53
CA GLN A 51 -8.48 13.17 -18.69
C GLN A 51 -7.80 12.30 -17.61
N VAL A 52 -6.47 12.36 -17.53
CA VAL A 52 -5.71 11.64 -16.50
C VAL A 52 -5.38 12.59 -15.35
N PHE A 53 -5.80 12.24 -14.15
CA PHE A 53 -5.51 12.97 -12.92
C PHE A 53 -4.56 12.18 -12.03
N ASP A 54 -3.44 12.78 -11.69
CA ASP A 54 -2.47 12.22 -10.77
C ASP A 54 -2.89 12.53 -9.33
N THR A 55 -3.38 11.50 -8.62
CA THR A 55 -3.79 11.63 -7.23
C THR A 55 -2.62 11.58 -6.25
N SER A 56 -1.43 11.13 -6.68
CA SER A 56 -0.21 11.09 -5.87
C SER A 56 0.55 12.41 -5.80
N LYS A 57 0.11 13.43 -6.54
CA LYS A 57 0.78 14.72 -6.55
C LYS A 57 0.94 15.29 -5.14
N ASP A 58 2.12 15.76 -4.80
CA ASP A 58 2.52 16.29 -3.48
C ASP A 58 2.62 15.23 -2.37
N VAL A 59 2.59 13.93 -2.69
CA VAL A 59 2.92 12.86 -1.74
C VAL A 59 4.42 12.86 -1.50
N ASP A 60 4.83 12.78 -0.24
CA ASP A 60 6.24 12.59 0.14
C ASP A 60 6.60 11.11 -0.08
N LEU A 61 7.33 10.85 -1.17
CA LEU A 61 7.59 9.51 -1.67
C LEU A 61 8.76 8.84 -0.93
N ILE A 62 8.63 7.54 -0.71
CA ILE A 62 9.72 6.67 -0.29
C ILE A 62 10.37 6.14 -1.57
N PHE A 63 11.70 6.32 -1.67
CA PHE A 63 12.49 5.77 -2.75
C PHE A 63 13.22 4.53 -2.22
N GLU A 64 13.11 3.44 -2.95
CA GLU A 64 13.89 2.23 -2.69
C GLU A 64 15.34 2.48 -3.12
N GLU A 65 16.28 2.07 -2.26
CA GLU A 65 17.70 2.13 -2.62
C GLU A 65 17.98 1.14 -3.76
N GLU A 66 18.91 1.52 -4.65
CA GLU A 66 19.41 0.59 -5.65
C GLU A 66 20.11 -0.57 -4.95
N GLU A 67 19.54 -1.77 -5.04
CA GLU A 67 20.23 -2.97 -4.55
C GLU A 67 21.23 -3.45 -5.60
N ILE A 68 22.51 -3.41 -5.23
CA ILE A 68 23.61 -3.96 -6.05
C ILE A 68 23.93 -5.36 -5.54
N HIS A 69 23.43 -6.38 -6.22
CA HIS A 69 23.82 -7.77 -5.99
C HIS A 69 24.75 -8.25 -7.13
N GLY A 70 26.07 -8.19 -6.90
CA GLY A 70 27.07 -8.60 -7.90
C GLY A 70 27.04 -7.69 -9.14
N ASP A 71 26.93 -8.29 -10.34
CA ASP A 71 26.88 -7.57 -11.63
C ASP A 71 25.48 -7.08 -12.03
N HIS A 72 24.44 -7.34 -11.22
CA HIS A 72 23.07 -6.92 -11.50
C HIS A 72 22.69 -5.71 -10.65
N ARG A 73 22.32 -4.61 -11.33
CA ARG A 73 21.70 -3.44 -10.72
C ARG A 73 20.19 -3.55 -10.85
N HIS A 74 19.47 -3.55 -9.73
CA HIS A 74 18.04 -3.26 -9.73
C HIS A 74 17.91 -1.75 -9.56
N ALA A 75 17.35 -1.07 -10.56
CA ALA A 75 17.06 0.35 -10.46
C ALA A 75 16.09 0.53 -9.28
N GLY A 76 16.48 1.32 -8.28
CA GLY A 76 15.61 1.71 -7.19
C GLY A 76 14.36 2.40 -7.74
N GLY A 77 13.19 1.99 -7.26
CA GLY A 77 11.90 2.52 -7.66
C GLY A 77 11.29 3.40 -6.58
N VAL A 78 10.10 3.92 -6.86
CA VAL A 78 9.24 4.51 -5.83
C VAL A 78 8.44 3.39 -5.18
N GLU A 79 8.43 3.33 -3.86
CA GLU A 79 7.54 2.45 -3.11
C GLU A 79 6.06 2.78 -3.47
N PRO A 80 5.31 1.86 -4.09
CA PRO A 80 4.05 2.20 -4.73
C PRO A 80 2.86 2.32 -3.78
N HIS A 81 2.94 1.75 -2.56
CA HIS A 81 1.80 1.58 -1.65
C HIS A 81 1.45 2.86 -0.86
N ILE A 82 1.43 4.01 -1.56
CA ILE A 82 1.23 5.35 -0.97
C ILE A 82 -0.06 5.50 -0.18
N TRP A 83 -1.11 4.72 -0.51
CA TRP A 83 -2.43 4.77 0.15
C TRP A 83 -2.44 4.18 1.57
N ASN A 84 -1.42 3.42 1.94
CA ASN A 84 -1.27 2.83 3.29
C ASN A 84 -0.61 3.82 4.28
N SER A 85 -0.99 5.08 4.18
CA SER A 85 -0.61 6.18 5.05
C SER A 85 -1.79 7.11 5.23
N THR A 86 -2.09 7.51 6.45
CA THR A 86 -3.16 8.48 6.73
C THR A 86 -2.83 9.86 6.18
N GLY A 87 -1.56 10.28 6.24
CA GLY A 87 -1.08 11.52 5.66
C GLY A 87 -1.24 11.56 4.14
N ASN A 88 -0.80 10.51 3.45
CA ASN A 88 -0.94 10.40 2.00
C ASN A 88 -2.41 10.27 1.58
N ALA A 89 -3.23 9.54 2.35
CA ALA A 89 -4.67 9.41 2.07
C ALA A 89 -5.38 10.77 2.05
N LEU A 90 -5.01 11.71 2.92
CA LEU A 90 -5.51 13.09 2.89
C LEU A 90 -5.10 13.82 1.61
N ILE A 91 -3.86 13.64 1.15
CA ILE A 91 -3.36 14.24 -0.09
C ILE A 91 -4.11 13.67 -1.30
N ILE A 92 -4.25 12.34 -1.36
CA ILE A 92 -4.98 11.63 -2.43
C ILE A 92 -6.45 12.08 -2.46
N ALA A 93 -7.11 12.15 -1.30
CA ALA A 93 -8.49 12.62 -1.19
C ALA A 93 -8.64 14.07 -1.68
N ARG A 94 -7.73 14.97 -1.30
CA ARG A 94 -7.70 16.38 -1.76
C ARG A 94 -7.52 16.47 -3.27
N ASN A 95 -6.59 15.71 -3.83
CA ASN A 95 -6.32 15.72 -5.27
C ASN A 95 -7.51 15.15 -6.06
N THR A 96 -8.13 14.08 -5.54
CA THR A 96 -9.36 13.52 -6.11
C THR A 96 -10.51 14.53 -6.09
N TYR A 97 -10.73 15.23 -4.95
CA TYR A 97 -11.71 16.30 -4.83
C TYR A 97 -11.49 17.39 -5.89
N LYS A 98 -10.26 17.91 -6.01
CA LYS A 98 -9.92 18.94 -7.00
C LYS A 98 -10.20 18.49 -8.43
N ALA A 99 -9.86 17.26 -8.77
CA ALA A 99 -10.10 16.69 -10.08
C ALA A 99 -11.60 16.54 -10.38
N LEU A 100 -12.40 16.10 -9.41
CA LEU A 100 -13.86 16.03 -9.55
C LEU A 100 -14.49 17.42 -9.79
N CYS A 101 -14.03 18.46 -9.08
CA CYS A 101 -14.50 19.84 -9.30
C CYS A 101 -14.13 20.37 -10.71
N GLN A 102 -12.99 19.94 -11.28
CA GLN A 102 -12.64 20.30 -12.66
C GLN A 102 -13.52 19.60 -13.70
N LEU A 103 -13.88 18.33 -13.45
CA LEU A 103 -14.71 17.53 -14.34
C LEU A 103 -16.19 17.94 -14.32
N ASP A 104 -16.67 18.37 -13.15
CA ASP A 104 -18.08 18.61 -12.88
C ASP A 104 -18.25 19.74 -11.87
N LYS A 105 -18.05 20.97 -12.37
CA LYS A 105 -18.07 22.19 -11.56
C LYS A 105 -19.42 22.48 -10.91
N GLU A 106 -20.50 22.03 -11.51
CA GLU A 106 -21.86 22.27 -11.02
C GLU A 106 -22.11 21.55 -9.67
N ASN A 107 -21.40 20.46 -9.43
CA ASN A 107 -21.49 19.65 -8.21
C ASN A 107 -20.38 19.92 -7.18
N GLU A 108 -19.63 21.02 -7.30
CA GLU A 108 -18.50 21.35 -6.40
C GLU A 108 -18.88 21.32 -4.91
N ALA A 109 -20.05 21.87 -4.55
CA ALA A 109 -20.50 21.88 -3.16
C ALA A 109 -20.76 20.46 -2.61
N TYR A 110 -21.28 19.57 -3.45
CA TYR A 110 -21.45 18.16 -3.09
C TYR A 110 -20.09 17.47 -2.89
N TYR A 111 -19.15 17.68 -3.79
CA TYR A 111 -17.80 17.10 -3.67
C TYR A 111 -17.06 17.64 -2.45
N LEU A 112 -17.20 18.92 -2.13
CA LEU A 112 -16.62 19.51 -0.91
C LEU A 112 -17.16 18.82 0.35
N ALA A 113 -18.48 18.68 0.48
CA ALA A 113 -19.06 18.00 1.64
C ALA A 113 -18.60 16.54 1.79
N ARG A 114 -18.40 15.82 0.68
CA ARG A 114 -17.87 14.46 0.69
C ARG A 114 -16.39 14.40 1.04
N TYR A 115 -15.60 15.33 0.52
CA TYR A 115 -14.19 15.48 0.87
C TYR A 115 -14.01 15.79 2.35
N ASP A 116 -14.78 16.73 2.91
CA ASP A 116 -14.72 17.09 4.33
C ASP A 116 -15.04 15.86 5.22
N SER A 117 -16.13 15.15 4.89
CA SER A 117 -16.51 13.92 5.62
C SER A 117 -15.44 12.84 5.53
N LEU A 118 -14.84 12.63 4.36
CA LEU A 118 -13.76 11.65 4.17
C LEU A 118 -12.51 12.07 4.94
N SER A 119 -12.13 13.34 4.87
CA SER A 119 -10.95 13.89 5.57
C SER A 119 -11.07 13.72 7.08
N GLN A 120 -12.27 13.99 7.65
CA GLN A 120 -12.51 13.76 9.08
C GLN A 120 -12.33 12.30 9.48
N ARG A 121 -12.82 11.35 8.66
CA ARG A 121 -12.62 9.92 8.91
C ARG A 121 -11.16 9.51 8.84
N ILE A 122 -10.39 10.03 7.89
CA ILE A 122 -8.95 9.76 7.78
C ILE A 122 -8.21 10.31 9.01
N ILE A 123 -8.51 11.54 9.44
CA ILE A 123 -7.93 12.15 10.64
C ILE A 123 -8.27 11.33 11.90
N GLN A 124 -9.51 10.84 12.01
CA GLN A 124 -9.92 9.98 13.10
C GLN A 124 -9.14 8.64 13.09
N THR A 125 -8.92 8.05 11.91
CA THR A 125 -8.11 6.83 11.75
C THR A 125 -6.69 7.07 12.23
N ASP A 126 -6.06 8.18 11.86
CA ASP A 126 -4.74 8.56 12.34
C ASP A 126 -4.69 8.68 13.86
N SER A 127 -5.66 9.39 14.45
CA SER A 127 -5.74 9.58 15.89
C SER A 127 -5.87 8.25 16.63
N ILE A 128 -6.76 7.36 16.20
CA ILE A 128 -6.96 6.04 16.80
C ILE A 128 -5.69 5.20 16.67
N SER A 129 -5.06 5.17 15.49
CA SER A 129 -3.83 4.40 15.26
C SER A 129 -2.68 4.90 16.14
N ARG A 130 -2.50 6.22 16.26
CA ARG A 130 -1.47 6.81 17.14
C ARG A 130 -1.69 6.49 18.61
N GLU A 131 -2.93 6.59 19.09
CA GLU A 131 -3.25 6.23 20.48
C GLU A 131 -3.02 4.74 20.74
N THR A 132 -3.49 3.87 19.84
CA THR A 132 -3.28 2.43 19.92
C THR A 132 -1.78 2.09 19.98
N LEU A 133 -0.97 2.67 19.12
CA LEU A 133 0.47 2.42 19.07
C LEU A 133 1.29 3.05 20.23
N LYS A 134 0.66 3.86 21.09
CA LYS A 134 1.27 4.34 22.35
C LYS A 134 1.05 3.40 23.52
N GLU A 135 0.18 2.40 23.38
CA GLU A 135 -0.09 1.45 24.47
C GLU A 135 1.18 0.72 24.92
N PRO A 136 1.32 0.47 26.23
CA PRO A 136 2.42 -0.32 26.74
C PRO A 136 2.43 -1.73 26.11
N GLY A 137 3.55 -2.13 25.53
CA GLY A 137 3.68 -3.42 24.86
C GLY A 137 3.52 -3.36 23.34
N ALA A 138 3.14 -2.21 22.76
CA ALA A 138 3.12 -2.07 21.31
C ALA A 138 4.51 -2.31 20.71
N THR A 139 4.61 -3.27 19.79
CA THR A 139 5.85 -3.56 19.07
C THR A 139 6.20 -2.42 18.10
N ARG A 140 7.49 -2.14 17.98
CA ARG A 140 7.99 -1.15 17.02
C ARG A 140 8.53 -1.78 15.76
N THR A 141 8.63 -3.12 15.73
CA THR A 141 9.11 -3.88 14.57
C THR A 141 8.10 -4.97 14.22
N PHE A 142 7.78 -5.10 12.96
CA PHE A 142 6.94 -6.18 12.45
C PHE A 142 7.51 -6.75 11.16
N MET A 143 7.18 -8.00 10.89
CA MET A 143 7.40 -8.61 9.58
C MET A 143 6.15 -8.50 8.74
N ILE A 144 6.36 -8.49 7.43
CA ILE A 144 5.30 -8.56 6.43
C ILE A 144 5.78 -9.39 5.25
N TYR A 145 4.90 -10.16 4.62
CA TYR A 145 5.32 -10.96 3.48
C TYR A 145 5.78 -10.05 2.32
N HIS A 146 4.88 -9.26 1.75
CA HIS A 146 5.15 -8.25 0.73
C HIS A 146 5.16 -6.85 1.39
N PRO A 147 6.14 -5.96 1.10
CA PRO A 147 6.40 -4.73 1.89
C PRO A 147 5.39 -3.60 1.65
N ALA A 148 4.09 -3.87 1.76
CA ALA A 148 3.02 -2.91 1.46
C ALA A 148 2.75 -1.85 2.54
N LEU A 149 3.44 -1.87 3.69
CA LEU A 149 3.19 -0.97 4.81
C LEU A 149 4.32 0.02 5.10
N SER A 150 5.19 0.30 4.11
CA SER A 150 6.35 1.17 4.27
C SER A 150 5.97 2.60 4.70
N TYR A 151 4.91 3.17 4.10
CA TYR A 151 4.40 4.49 4.48
C TYR A 151 3.72 4.49 5.86
N PHE A 152 2.99 3.43 6.19
CA PHE A 152 2.45 3.25 7.54
C PHE A 152 3.57 3.19 8.57
N ALA A 153 4.60 2.39 8.32
CA ALA A 153 5.76 2.27 9.20
C ALA A 153 6.46 3.63 9.38
N ARG A 154 6.69 4.38 8.31
CA ARG A 154 7.27 5.73 8.37
C ARG A 154 6.44 6.66 9.26
N ASP A 155 5.13 6.72 9.03
CA ASP A 155 4.23 7.69 9.68
C ASP A 155 4.10 7.46 11.19
N TYR A 156 4.29 6.21 11.63
CA TYR A 156 4.18 5.83 13.04
C TYR A 156 5.52 5.46 13.71
N GLY A 157 6.64 5.67 13.02
CA GLY A 157 7.98 5.39 13.56
C GLY A 157 8.19 3.91 13.85
N LEU A 158 7.70 3.03 12.97
CA LEU A 158 7.82 1.58 13.03
C LEU A 158 8.90 1.10 12.06
N LYS A 159 9.39 -0.12 12.27
CA LYS A 159 10.29 -0.82 11.37
C LYS A 159 9.56 -1.98 10.70
N GLN A 160 9.47 -1.94 9.38
CA GLN A 160 9.00 -3.03 8.55
C GLN A 160 10.17 -3.93 8.12
N ILE A 161 10.00 -5.25 8.18
CA ILE A 161 10.93 -6.25 7.67
C ILE A 161 10.18 -7.10 6.65
N SER A 162 10.61 -7.09 5.39
CA SER A 162 10.01 -7.88 4.31
C SER A 162 10.47 -9.34 4.37
N ILE A 163 9.55 -10.29 4.12
CA ILE A 163 9.88 -11.71 3.99
C ILE A 163 10.34 -12.02 2.56
N GLU A 164 9.63 -11.51 1.56
CA GLU A 164 10.05 -11.68 0.17
C GLU A 164 11.36 -10.94 -0.13
N GLU A 165 12.05 -11.40 -1.16
CA GLU A 165 13.32 -10.83 -1.62
C GLU A 165 13.15 -10.31 -3.05
N GLY A 166 12.90 -8.99 -3.20
CA GLY A 166 12.71 -8.37 -4.52
C GLY A 166 11.53 -8.95 -5.32
N GLY A 167 10.39 -9.20 -4.68
CA GLY A 167 9.19 -9.77 -5.30
C GLY A 167 9.26 -11.28 -5.55
N LYS A 168 10.25 -12.00 -4.97
CA LYS A 168 10.45 -13.44 -5.12
C LYS A 168 10.32 -14.17 -3.78
N GLU A 169 10.07 -15.48 -3.85
CA GLU A 169 10.14 -16.32 -2.66
C GLU A 169 11.54 -16.26 -2.02
N PRO A 170 11.63 -16.14 -0.68
CA PRO A 170 12.90 -16.05 0.02
C PRO A 170 13.73 -17.33 -0.10
N SER A 171 15.04 -17.19 -0.24
CA SER A 171 15.97 -18.29 -0.15
C SER A 171 16.07 -18.84 1.28
N PRO A 172 16.49 -20.12 1.50
CA PRO A 172 16.71 -20.66 2.84
C PRO A 172 17.72 -19.86 3.67
N ALA A 173 18.75 -19.28 3.03
CA ALA A 173 19.73 -18.44 3.69
C ALA A 173 19.10 -17.10 4.14
N HIS A 174 18.26 -16.51 3.30
CA HIS A 174 17.51 -15.31 3.63
C HIS A 174 16.55 -15.54 4.80
N LEU A 175 15.78 -16.65 4.78
CA LEU A 175 14.88 -17.01 5.90
C LEU A 175 15.63 -17.11 7.23
N LYS A 176 16.82 -17.71 7.25
CA LYS A 176 17.65 -17.78 8.46
C LYS A 176 18.04 -16.37 8.96
N ASN A 177 18.50 -15.51 8.06
CA ASN A 177 18.88 -14.13 8.40
C ASN A 177 17.67 -13.32 8.91
N LEU A 178 16.49 -13.54 8.35
CA LEU A 178 15.25 -12.90 8.81
C LEU A 178 14.92 -13.32 10.25
N ILE A 179 14.99 -14.61 10.58
CA ILE A 179 14.74 -15.10 11.93
C ILE A 179 15.71 -14.45 12.94
N GLU A 180 17.01 -14.38 12.60
CA GLU A 180 18.01 -13.73 13.45
C GLU A 180 17.73 -12.22 13.63
N THR A 181 17.34 -11.55 12.54
CA THR A 181 16.99 -10.13 12.56
C THR A 181 15.75 -9.88 13.42
N CYS A 182 14.72 -10.72 13.31
CA CYS A 182 13.50 -10.59 14.10
C CYS A 182 13.74 -10.80 15.60
N ARG A 183 14.57 -11.77 15.96
CA ARG A 183 14.98 -11.97 17.35
C ARG A 183 15.72 -10.75 17.91
N ARG A 184 16.66 -10.20 17.14
CA ARG A 184 17.43 -9.02 17.54
C ARG A 184 16.55 -7.78 17.68
N ASP A 185 15.63 -7.59 16.75
CA ASP A 185 14.80 -6.38 16.64
C ASP A 185 13.44 -6.52 17.36
N ASN A 186 13.24 -7.65 18.05
CA ASN A 186 12.06 -7.94 18.87
C ASN A 186 10.74 -7.84 18.07
N ALA A 187 10.71 -8.43 16.86
CA ALA A 187 9.50 -8.49 16.03
C ALA A 187 8.59 -9.61 16.55
N HIS A 188 7.38 -9.25 16.98
CA HIS A 188 6.40 -10.20 17.53
C HIS A 188 5.20 -10.46 16.63
N VAL A 189 5.11 -9.80 15.47
CA VAL A 189 3.98 -9.89 14.56
C VAL A 189 4.48 -10.15 13.15
N ILE A 190 3.83 -11.07 12.46
CA ILE A 190 4.04 -11.34 11.04
C ILE A 190 2.72 -11.08 10.30
N PHE A 191 2.72 -10.09 9.42
CA PHE A 191 1.60 -9.82 8.53
C PHE A 191 1.72 -10.59 7.22
N VAL A 192 0.61 -11.13 6.73
CA VAL A 192 0.53 -11.76 5.41
C VAL A 192 -0.72 -11.27 4.69
N GLN A 193 -0.56 -10.80 3.47
CA GLN A 193 -1.65 -10.40 2.60
C GLN A 193 -2.31 -11.65 1.99
N GLN A 194 -3.60 -11.54 1.66
CA GLN A 194 -4.42 -12.64 1.15
C GLN A 194 -3.94 -13.22 -0.19
N GLU A 195 -3.20 -12.42 -0.96
CA GLU A 195 -2.69 -12.77 -2.29
C GLU A 195 -1.46 -13.67 -2.26
N PHE A 196 -0.80 -13.81 -1.09
CA PHE A 196 0.48 -14.50 -0.96
C PHE A 196 0.37 -15.83 -0.20
N ASP A 197 1.31 -16.72 -0.50
CA ASP A 197 1.43 -18.01 0.19
C ASP A 197 1.94 -17.82 1.62
N THR A 198 1.26 -18.44 2.57
CA THR A 198 1.57 -18.31 3.99
C THR A 198 2.67 -19.26 4.48
N ARG A 199 3.17 -20.20 3.67
CA ARG A 199 4.10 -21.26 4.11
C ARG A 199 5.37 -20.71 4.73
N ASN A 200 6.04 -19.77 4.05
CA ASN A 200 7.29 -19.17 4.55
C ASN A 200 7.06 -18.34 5.82
N ALA A 201 5.95 -17.59 5.88
CA ALA A 201 5.56 -16.83 7.06
C ALA A 201 5.30 -17.74 8.26
N LYS A 202 4.62 -18.89 8.06
CA LYS A 202 4.38 -19.87 9.11
C LYS A 202 5.66 -20.53 9.61
N LEU A 203 6.59 -20.87 8.72
CA LEU A 203 7.90 -21.42 9.12
C LEU A 203 8.65 -20.46 10.05
N ILE A 204 8.66 -19.17 9.71
CA ILE A 204 9.28 -18.14 10.55
C ILE A 204 8.51 -17.98 11.87
N ALA A 205 7.19 -17.97 11.81
CA ALA A 205 6.33 -17.81 12.99
C ALA A 205 6.53 -18.96 13.99
N ASP A 206 6.56 -20.19 13.51
CA ASP A 206 6.79 -21.40 14.33
C ASP A 206 8.17 -21.34 15.03
N GLU A 207 9.21 -20.89 14.32
CA GLU A 207 10.58 -20.77 14.86
C GLU A 207 10.73 -19.63 15.88
N LEU A 208 9.95 -18.56 15.72
CA LEU A 208 9.97 -17.38 16.60
C LEU A 208 8.95 -17.48 17.73
N GLY A 209 7.95 -18.36 17.65
CA GLY A 209 6.85 -18.45 18.60
C GLY A 209 5.91 -17.24 18.52
N VAL A 210 5.65 -16.70 17.31
CA VAL A 210 4.82 -15.52 17.09
C VAL A 210 3.63 -15.84 16.16
N ASP A 211 2.61 -14.98 16.17
CA ASP A 211 1.42 -15.16 15.36
C ASP A 211 1.60 -14.63 13.91
N VAL A 212 0.99 -15.35 12.96
CA VAL A 212 0.76 -14.86 11.59
C VAL A 212 -0.61 -14.22 11.52
N ILE A 213 -0.66 -12.93 11.20
CA ILE A 213 -1.90 -12.15 11.14
C ILE A 213 -2.21 -11.81 9.68
N PRO A 214 -3.34 -12.27 9.13
CA PRO A 214 -3.76 -11.89 7.79
C PRO A 214 -4.19 -10.43 7.76
N ILE A 215 -3.76 -9.71 6.72
CA ILE A 215 -4.14 -8.33 6.45
C ILE A 215 -4.58 -8.16 4.99
N ASN A 216 -5.31 -7.09 4.72
CA ASN A 216 -5.70 -6.72 3.36
C ASN A 216 -5.43 -5.22 3.09
N PRO A 217 -4.18 -4.83 2.77
CA PRO A 217 -3.82 -3.42 2.46
C PRO A 217 -4.58 -2.82 1.28
N LEU A 218 -5.32 -3.66 0.51
CA LEU A 218 -6.19 -3.26 -0.60
C LEU A 218 -7.68 -3.26 -0.19
N SER A 219 -7.99 -3.30 1.12
CA SER A 219 -9.37 -3.32 1.60
C SER A 219 -10.14 -2.08 1.17
N TYR A 220 -11.39 -2.28 0.71
CA TYR A 220 -12.33 -1.18 0.52
C TYR A 220 -12.68 -0.48 1.84
N ASP A 221 -12.75 -1.27 2.94
CA ASP A 221 -12.94 -0.75 4.29
C ASP A 221 -11.60 -0.32 4.90
N TRP A 222 -10.91 0.57 4.17
CA TRP A 222 -9.56 1.02 4.45
C TRP A 222 -9.36 1.53 5.88
N GLN A 223 -10.32 2.29 6.41
CA GLN A 223 -10.26 2.84 7.78
C GLN A 223 -10.17 1.72 8.82
N GLU A 224 -11.04 0.71 8.71
CA GLU A 224 -11.07 -0.43 9.62
C GLU A 224 -9.75 -1.22 9.53
N GLU A 225 -9.26 -1.44 8.31
CA GLU A 225 -8.01 -2.18 8.08
C GLU A 225 -6.81 -1.48 8.70
N MET A 226 -6.65 -0.16 8.53
CA MET A 226 -5.55 0.60 9.15
C MET A 226 -5.59 0.52 10.69
N ILE A 227 -6.78 0.61 11.29
CA ILE A 227 -6.96 0.46 12.72
C ILE A 227 -6.65 -0.97 13.19
N ASN A 228 -7.05 -2.00 12.43
CA ASN A 228 -6.78 -3.39 12.76
C ASN A 228 -5.28 -3.71 12.68
N ILE A 229 -4.57 -3.18 11.70
CA ILE A 229 -3.10 -3.27 11.62
C ILE A 229 -2.46 -2.65 12.86
N ALA A 230 -2.88 -1.43 13.26
CA ALA A 230 -2.36 -0.80 14.47
C ALA A 230 -2.63 -1.63 15.74
N LYS A 231 -3.84 -2.17 15.90
CA LYS A 231 -4.22 -3.04 17.04
C LYS A 231 -3.44 -4.35 17.07
N ALA A 232 -3.13 -4.92 15.91
CA ALA A 232 -2.35 -6.16 15.85
C ALA A 232 -0.93 -5.99 16.43
N LEU A 233 -0.39 -4.79 16.38
CA LEU A 233 0.95 -4.45 16.92
C LEU A 233 0.97 -4.26 18.44
N THR A 234 -0.18 -4.36 19.13
CA THR A 234 -0.31 -4.23 20.60
C THR A 234 -0.63 -5.54 21.30
N LYS A 235 -0.63 -6.65 20.59
CA LYS A 235 -0.95 -7.99 21.11
C LYS A 235 0.26 -8.68 21.71
#